data_7654d5534440ee5ad7316fedc621f647
#
_entry.id   7654d5534440ee5ad7316fedc621f647
#
_cell.length_a   1.000
_cell.length_b   1.000
_cell.length_c   1.000
_cell.angle_alpha   90.00
_cell.angle_beta   90.00
_cell.angle_gamma   90.00
#
_symmetry.space_group_name_H-M   'P 1'
#
loop_
_entity.id
_entity.type
_entity.pdbx_description
1 polymer ?
#
loop_
_entity_poly.entity_id
_entity_poly.type
_entity_poly.pdbx_seq_one_letter_code
_entity_poly.pdbx_strand_id
1 'polypeptide(L)'
;MEKLIALKHKLDAIKTMGTNAKKEALANLDEFEQSMVSLMLNPFIRFGVKKYKVAEPLDTSVPSDQKVVELLEKLAARELTGNAAVTAVESLVASMCADGQDVFRRFLLKDPKAGVGISLCNKVFENPIPKFEVQLASPYKEKGDKYPFKPNPKAKWPMIGSLKLDGLRVICEVIVDEEEVNFLTRTGNPITSLDHLKPAMLERGRLSGFKHIFFDGEGTAGTFNQSVSALRKKNVKAIGAVYHIFDFFLPEWRAQAKSKEYLKTGMKLKERLAMLVSLFRNTCGEDYAQDIHLHPFYIIHSHEDFIERFMKRLDENEEGGDGQRSGFCLRVQAYPQLVEAERRGFRRR
;
A
#
# COMPACT_ATOMS: atom_id res chain seq x y z
N MET A 1 30.02 -6.64 -12.16
CA MET A 1 28.88 -5.81 -12.65
C MET A 1 28.33 -6.24 -14.01
N GLU A 2 28.93 -7.20 -14.68
CA GLU A 2 28.57 -7.57 -16.07
C GLU A 2 27.11 -8.02 -16.23
N LYS A 3 26.65 -8.93 -15.36
CA LYS A 3 25.26 -9.42 -15.40
C LYS A 3 24.23 -8.33 -15.10
N LEU A 4 24.50 -7.47 -14.12
CA LEU A 4 23.59 -6.36 -13.77
C LEU A 4 23.53 -5.30 -14.87
N ILE A 5 24.65 -4.99 -15.52
CA ILE A 5 24.69 -4.08 -16.68
C ILE A 5 23.94 -4.71 -17.88
N ALA A 6 24.17 -6.00 -18.16
CA ALA A 6 23.42 -6.72 -19.18
C ALA A 6 21.91 -6.70 -18.92
N LEU A 7 21.50 -6.93 -17.67
CA LEU A 7 20.09 -6.81 -17.27
C LEU A 7 19.56 -5.40 -17.53
N LYS A 8 20.32 -4.36 -17.19
CA LYS A 8 19.93 -2.95 -17.45
C LYS A 8 19.64 -2.74 -18.94
N HIS A 9 20.51 -3.22 -19.84
CA HIS A 9 20.30 -3.09 -21.29
C HIS A 9 19.06 -3.85 -21.76
N LYS A 10 18.81 -5.06 -21.24
CA LYS A 10 17.56 -5.81 -21.52
C LYS A 10 16.33 -5.03 -21.05
N LEU A 11 16.36 -4.45 -19.86
CA LEU A 11 15.25 -3.66 -19.31
C LEU A 11 15.00 -2.38 -20.13
N ASP A 12 16.05 -1.72 -20.64
CA ASP A 12 15.92 -0.56 -21.51
C ASP A 12 15.27 -0.95 -22.85
N ALA A 13 15.64 -2.09 -23.44
CA ALA A 13 14.96 -2.62 -24.62
C ALA A 13 13.49 -2.94 -24.35
N ILE A 14 13.19 -3.60 -23.23
CA ILE A 14 11.81 -3.93 -22.82
C ILE A 14 10.93 -2.68 -22.70
N LYS A 15 11.49 -1.56 -22.28
CA LYS A 15 10.76 -0.30 -22.10
C LYS A 15 9.98 0.12 -23.34
N THR A 16 10.55 -0.07 -24.52
CA THR A 16 9.99 0.37 -25.81
C THR A 16 9.00 -0.63 -26.43
N MET A 17 8.89 -1.84 -25.88
CA MET A 17 8.08 -2.93 -26.41
C MET A 17 6.60 -2.78 -26.08
N GLY A 18 5.71 -3.37 -26.90
CA GLY A 18 4.30 -3.56 -26.59
C GLY A 18 4.08 -4.66 -25.53
N THR A 19 2.89 -4.72 -24.95
CA THR A 19 2.59 -5.58 -23.79
C THR A 19 2.91 -7.07 -24.00
N ASN A 20 2.61 -7.64 -25.16
CA ASN A 20 2.88 -9.07 -25.44
C ASN A 20 4.38 -9.33 -25.60
N ALA A 21 5.08 -8.47 -26.35
CA ALA A 21 6.54 -8.58 -26.50
C ALA A 21 7.25 -8.38 -25.13
N LYS A 22 6.74 -7.51 -24.24
CA LYS A 22 7.24 -7.40 -22.87
C LYS A 22 7.12 -8.70 -22.08
N LYS A 23 6.00 -9.43 -22.24
CA LYS A 23 5.83 -10.73 -21.56
C LYS A 23 6.86 -11.76 -22.05
N GLU A 24 7.05 -11.86 -23.35
CA GLU A 24 8.03 -12.78 -23.95
C GLU A 24 9.45 -12.43 -23.50
N ALA A 25 9.81 -11.15 -23.55
CA ALA A 25 11.13 -10.69 -23.11
C ALA A 25 11.36 -10.94 -21.61
N LEU A 26 10.34 -10.77 -20.76
CA LEU A 26 10.42 -11.08 -19.33
C LEU A 26 10.51 -12.59 -19.06
N ALA A 27 9.83 -13.42 -19.83
CA ALA A 27 9.92 -14.87 -19.73
C ALA A 27 11.31 -15.42 -20.14
N ASN A 28 12.03 -14.69 -21.01
CA ASN A 28 13.37 -15.03 -21.45
C ASN A 28 14.49 -14.52 -20.54
N LEU A 29 14.16 -13.86 -19.43
CA LEU A 29 15.14 -13.52 -18.39
C LEU A 29 15.54 -14.78 -17.63
N ASP A 30 16.83 -14.95 -17.35
CA ASP A 30 17.32 -16.05 -16.53
C ASP A 30 16.88 -15.89 -15.04
N GLU A 31 17.12 -16.91 -14.24
CA GLU A 31 16.72 -16.94 -12.83
C GLU A 31 17.33 -15.77 -12.02
N PHE A 32 18.61 -15.46 -12.26
CA PHE A 32 19.28 -14.32 -11.62
C PHE A 32 18.62 -13.00 -12.01
N GLU A 33 18.36 -12.80 -13.30
CA GLU A 33 17.72 -11.59 -13.83
C GLU A 33 16.30 -11.42 -13.30
N GLN A 34 15.50 -12.50 -13.27
CA GLN A 34 14.15 -12.50 -12.69
C GLN A 34 14.19 -12.16 -11.18
N SER A 35 15.17 -12.72 -10.45
CA SER A 35 15.39 -12.40 -9.04
C SER A 35 15.73 -10.92 -8.82
N MET A 36 16.58 -10.33 -9.65
CA MET A 36 16.94 -8.92 -9.58
C MET A 36 15.76 -8.00 -9.91
N VAL A 37 14.96 -8.33 -10.93
CA VAL A 37 13.71 -7.60 -11.23
C VAL A 37 12.72 -7.73 -10.08
N SER A 38 12.62 -8.91 -9.47
CA SER A 38 11.78 -9.15 -8.30
C SER A 38 12.23 -8.32 -7.11
N LEU A 39 13.52 -8.20 -6.87
CA LEU A 39 14.09 -7.37 -5.81
C LEU A 39 13.77 -5.87 -6.01
N MET A 40 13.83 -5.38 -7.27
CA MET A 40 13.43 -4.02 -7.61
C MET A 40 11.94 -3.77 -7.37
N LEU A 41 11.08 -4.73 -7.65
CA LEU A 41 9.62 -4.56 -7.62
C LEU A 41 8.97 -4.99 -6.30
N ASN A 42 9.63 -5.80 -5.46
CA ASN A 42 9.05 -6.31 -4.22
C ASN A 42 8.71 -5.17 -3.25
N PRO A 43 7.43 -4.89 -2.96
CA PRO A 43 7.02 -3.74 -2.14
C PRO A 43 7.40 -3.87 -0.66
N PHE A 44 7.79 -5.07 -0.21
CA PHE A 44 8.18 -5.34 1.18
C PHE A 44 9.66 -5.17 1.44
N ILE A 45 10.46 -4.99 0.38
CA ILE A 45 11.90 -4.75 0.49
C ILE A 45 12.16 -3.25 0.36
N ARG A 46 12.90 -2.70 1.30
CA ARG A 46 13.32 -1.30 1.32
C ARG A 46 14.81 -1.22 1.58
N PHE A 47 15.49 -0.35 0.86
CA PHE A 47 16.93 -0.15 1.01
C PHE A 47 17.28 1.02 1.94
N GLY A 48 16.29 1.84 2.35
CA GLY A 48 16.47 2.90 3.34
C GLY A 48 17.33 4.09 2.92
N VAL A 49 17.95 4.08 1.74
CA VAL A 49 18.80 5.17 1.24
C VAL A 49 18.07 5.91 0.13
N LYS A 50 17.60 7.14 0.44
CA LYS A 50 16.86 7.99 -0.51
C LYS A 50 17.74 9.07 -1.15
N LYS A 51 18.77 9.52 -0.45
CA LYS A 51 19.70 10.55 -0.90
C LYS A 51 21.12 10.10 -0.62
N TYR A 52 21.99 10.25 -1.58
CA TYR A 52 23.42 9.96 -1.51
C TYR A 52 24.15 10.81 -2.54
N LYS A 53 25.44 11.02 -2.34
CA LYS A 53 26.29 11.77 -3.27
C LYS A 53 26.68 10.87 -4.44
N VAL A 54 26.36 11.31 -5.65
CA VAL A 54 26.74 10.60 -6.88
C VAL A 54 28.16 11.07 -7.25
N ALA A 55 29.07 10.11 -7.44
CA ALA A 55 30.40 10.37 -7.91
C ALA A 55 30.45 10.39 -9.45
N GLU A 56 31.48 11.00 -10.03
CA GLU A 56 31.76 10.85 -11.46
C GLU A 56 31.94 9.37 -11.79
N PRO A 57 31.31 8.88 -12.86
CA PRO A 57 31.42 7.48 -13.23
C PRO A 57 32.82 7.13 -13.75
N LEU A 58 33.25 5.91 -13.44
CA LEU A 58 34.46 5.35 -14.00
C LEU A 58 34.21 4.85 -15.44
N ASP A 59 35.30 4.63 -16.22
CA ASP A 59 35.21 4.01 -17.54
C ASP A 59 34.64 2.57 -17.45
N THR A 60 35.06 1.85 -16.41
CA THR A 60 34.60 0.48 -16.12
C THR A 60 34.24 0.33 -14.65
N SER A 61 33.24 -0.53 -14.36
CA SER A 61 32.87 -0.86 -12.97
C SER A 61 33.82 -1.85 -12.34
N VAL A 62 34.34 -1.48 -11.15
CA VAL A 62 35.24 -2.34 -10.35
C VAL A 62 34.53 -3.43 -9.57
N PRO A 63 33.32 -3.19 -8.95
CA PRO A 63 32.68 -4.20 -8.11
C PRO A 63 32.13 -5.36 -8.92
N SER A 64 32.18 -6.58 -8.34
CA SER A 64 31.47 -7.74 -8.89
C SER A 64 29.95 -7.62 -8.69
N ASP A 65 29.16 -8.38 -9.48
CA ASP A 65 27.70 -8.49 -9.27
C ASP A 65 27.38 -8.93 -7.84
N GLN A 66 28.12 -9.91 -7.33
CA GLN A 66 27.94 -10.44 -5.97
C GLN A 66 28.10 -9.34 -4.90
N LYS A 67 29.14 -8.49 -4.98
CA LYS A 67 29.37 -7.41 -4.02
C LYS A 67 28.22 -6.40 -4.00
N VAL A 68 27.62 -6.14 -5.16
CA VAL A 68 26.44 -5.26 -5.28
C VAL A 68 25.23 -5.90 -4.63
N VAL A 69 24.97 -7.18 -4.91
CA VAL A 69 23.85 -7.93 -4.32
C VAL A 69 24.00 -8.02 -2.80
N GLU A 70 25.17 -8.34 -2.28
CA GLU A 70 25.46 -8.37 -0.83
C GLU A 70 25.16 -7.03 -0.14
N LEU A 71 25.50 -5.89 -0.76
CA LEU A 71 25.13 -4.60 -0.20
C LEU A 71 23.61 -4.40 -0.21
N LEU A 72 22.94 -4.74 -1.31
CA LEU A 72 21.47 -4.65 -1.39
C LEU A 72 20.77 -5.53 -0.33
N GLU A 73 21.29 -6.74 -0.09
CA GLU A 73 20.78 -7.64 0.95
C GLU A 73 20.95 -7.06 2.36
N LYS A 74 22.14 -6.52 2.68
CA LYS A 74 22.40 -5.85 3.97
C LYS A 74 21.50 -4.64 4.19
N LEU A 75 21.24 -3.86 3.14
CA LEU A 75 20.32 -2.73 3.19
C LEU A 75 18.86 -3.22 3.38
N ALA A 76 18.47 -4.28 2.67
CA ALA A 76 17.13 -4.86 2.77
C ALA A 76 16.87 -5.49 4.13
N ALA A 77 17.87 -6.18 4.71
CA ALA A 77 17.83 -6.78 6.04
C ALA A 77 17.96 -5.75 7.19
N ARG A 78 18.19 -4.46 6.84
CA ARG A 78 18.42 -3.37 7.82
C ARG A 78 19.68 -3.57 8.69
N GLU A 79 20.62 -4.38 8.23
CA GLU A 79 21.95 -4.51 8.87
C GLU A 79 22.79 -3.23 8.72
N LEU A 80 22.54 -2.48 7.64
CA LEU A 80 23.11 -1.17 7.39
C LEU A 80 22.00 -0.12 7.33
N THR A 81 22.05 0.87 8.21
CA THR A 81 21.08 1.96 8.31
C THR A 81 21.74 3.33 8.50
N GLY A 82 20.97 4.40 8.36
CA GLY A 82 21.45 5.77 8.62
C GLY A 82 22.68 6.14 7.79
N ASN A 83 23.65 6.84 8.42
CA ASN A 83 24.85 7.32 7.76
C ASN A 83 25.76 6.19 7.27
N ALA A 84 25.82 5.06 7.98
CA ALA A 84 26.62 3.91 7.56
C ALA A 84 26.11 3.34 6.22
N ALA A 85 24.78 3.26 6.02
CA ALA A 85 24.19 2.85 4.75
C ALA A 85 24.49 3.84 3.64
N VAL A 86 24.40 5.14 3.90
CA VAL A 86 24.72 6.19 2.92
C VAL A 86 26.20 6.10 2.51
N THR A 87 27.12 6.00 3.46
CA THR A 87 28.56 5.88 3.18
C THR A 87 28.87 4.62 2.37
N ALA A 88 28.28 3.48 2.69
CA ALA A 88 28.47 2.24 1.94
C ALA A 88 27.97 2.36 0.49
N VAL A 89 26.80 3.00 0.29
CA VAL A 89 26.25 3.27 -1.05
C VAL A 89 27.15 4.22 -1.83
N GLU A 90 27.61 5.31 -1.24
CA GLU A 90 28.50 6.29 -1.89
C GLU A 90 29.83 5.65 -2.31
N SER A 91 30.42 4.85 -1.43
CA SER A 91 31.67 4.14 -1.73
C SER A 91 31.51 3.14 -2.88
N LEU A 92 30.37 2.43 -2.92
CA LEU A 92 30.09 1.48 -3.99
C LEU A 92 29.83 2.21 -5.32
N VAL A 93 29.02 3.26 -5.31
CA VAL A 93 28.69 4.07 -6.50
C VAL A 93 29.93 4.73 -7.09
N ALA A 94 30.84 5.22 -6.26
CA ALA A 94 32.11 5.81 -6.70
C ALA A 94 33.04 4.84 -7.47
N SER A 95 32.82 3.54 -7.36
CA SER A 95 33.59 2.50 -8.05
C SER A 95 32.87 1.94 -9.30
N MET A 96 31.78 2.57 -9.77
CA MET A 96 31.00 2.11 -10.90
C MET A 96 31.13 3.00 -12.14
N CYS A 97 30.95 2.39 -13.32
CA CYS A 97 30.73 3.13 -14.56
C CYS A 97 29.28 3.66 -14.61
N ALA A 98 28.94 4.48 -15.60
CA ALA A 98 27.63 5.10 -15.74
C ALA A 98 26.47 4.08 -15.76
N ASP A 99 26.61 2.99 -16.51
CA ASP A 99 25.60 1.94 -16.56
C ASP A 99 25.46 1.18 -15.23
N GLY A 100 26.56 0.99 -14.52
CA GLY A 100 26.60 0.41 -13.19
C GLY A 100 25.87 1.29 -12.17
N GLN A 101 26.11 2.60 -12.19
CA GLN A 101 25.42 3.57 -11.34
C GLN A 101 23.91 3.61 -11.66
N ASP A 102 23.52 3.56 -12.93
CA ASP A 102 22.09 3.59 -13.33
C ASP A 102 21.35 2.32 -12.86
N VAL A 103 21.90 1.12 -13.08
CA VAL A 103 21.24 -0.11 -12.62
C VAL A 103 21.15 -0.16 -11.09
N PHE A 104 22.19 0.26 -10.38
CA PHE A 104 22.15 0.31 -8.92
C PHE A 104 21.09 1.30 -8.41
N ARG A 105 20.99 2.46 -9.04
CA ARG A 105 19.95 3.45 -8.74
C ARG A 105 18.54 2.91 -8.94
N ARG A 106 18.29 2.03 -9.94
CA ARG A 106 16.98 1.40 -10.17
C ARG A 106 16.55 0.53 -8.98
N PHE A 107 17.49 -0.16 -8.32
CA PHE A 107 17.22 -0.88 -7.07
C PHE A 107 16.78 0.08 -5.97
N LEU A 108 17.55 1.14 -5.70
CA LEU A 108 17.23 2.10 -4.64
C LEU A 108 15.90 2.83 -4.88
N LEU A 109 15.56 3.11 -6.15
CA LEU A 109 14.29 3.72 -6.55
C LEU A 109 13.13 2.73 -6.58
N LYS A 110 13.38 1.43 -6.46
CA LYS A 110 12.36 0.38 -6.56
C LYS A 110 11.62 0.41 -7.91
N ASP A 111 12.34 0.73 -9.00
CA ASP A 111 11.77 0.89 -10.34
C ASP A 111 12.76 0.36 -11.40
N PRO A 112 12.47 -0.74 -12.09
CA PRO A 112 13.29 -1.29 -13.18
C PRO A 112 13.36 -0.37 -14.42
N LYS A 113 12.55 0.69 -14.46
CA LYS A 113 12.42 1.65 -15.58
C LYS A 113 12.10 1.02 -16.95
N ALA A 114 11.57 -0.18 -16.95
CA ALA A 114 11.17 -0.93 -18.15
C ALA A 114 9.69 -0.77 -18.51
N GLY A 115 8.93 0.02 -17.75
CA GLY A 115 7.47 0.11 -17.92
C GLY A 115 6.76 -1.23 -17.68
N VAL A 116 7.28 -2.03 -16.75
CA VAL A 116 6.71 -3.29 -16.28
C VAL A 116 6.40 -3.19 -14.78
N GLY A 117 5.41 -3.92 -14.33
CA GLY A 117 5.02 -3.97 -12.93
C GLY A 117 4.77 -5.40 -12.47
N ILE A 118 4.58 -5.58 -11.15
CA ILE A 118 4.38 -6.88 -10.49
C ILE A 118 3.35 -7.75 -11.22
N SER A 119 2.22 -7.16 -11.65
CA SER A 119 1.15 -7.93 -12.31
C SER A 119 1.55 -8.51 -13.66
N LEU A 120 2.49 -7.88 -14.39
CA LEU A 120 2.99 -8.41 -15.64
C LEU A 120 4.05 -9.48 -15.38
N CYS A 121 5.01 -9.21 -14.49
CA CYS A 121 6.05 -10.16 -14.10
C CYS A 121 5.43 -11.47 -13.56
N ASN A 122 4.44 -11.40 -12.68
CA ASN A 122 3.78 -12.57 -12.09
C ASN A 122 2.95 -13.41 -13.07
N LYS A 123 2.87 -13.02 -14.33
CA LYS A 123 2.28 -13.87 -15.38
C LYS A 123 3.31 -14.79 -16.02
N VAL A 124 4.60 -14.52 -15.84
CA VAL A 124 5.68 -15.22 -16.52
C VAL A 124 6.80 -15.70 -15.60
N PHE A 125 6.96 -15.11 -14.42
CA PHE A 125 7.98 -15.54 -13.45
C PHE A 125 7.49 -16.76 -12.67
N GLU A 126 8.37 -17.76 -12.51
CA GLU A 126 8.10 -18.95 -11.70
C GLU A 126 7.85 -18.60 -10.23
N ASN A 127 8.67 -17.73 -9.67
CA ASN A 127 8.54 -17.23 -8.32
C ASN A 127 7.80 -15.89 -8.32
N PRO A 128 6.51 -15.86 -7.93
CA PRO A 128 5.73 -14.64 -8.01
C PRO A 128 6.20 -13.58 -6.99
N ILE A 129 6.38 -12.36 -7.47
CA ILE A 129 6.68 -11.20 -6.63
C ILE A 129 5.51 -10.95 -5.70
N PRO A 130 5.71 -10.81 -4.38
CA PRO A 130 4.65 -10.50 -3.44
C PRO A 130 3.93 -9.20 -3.82
N LYS A 131 2.60 -9.19 -3.72
CA LYS A 131 1.81 -7.98 -3.97
C LYS A 131 1.47 -7.27 -2.68
N PHE A 132 1.52 -5.93 -2.74
CA PHE A 132 0.92 -5.13 -1.70
C PHE A 132 -0.60 -5.18 -1.87
N GLU A 133 -1.28 -6.07 -1.14
CA GLU A 133 -2.73 -6.24 -1.19
C GLU A 133 -3.34 -5.72 0.10
N VAL A 134 -4.47 -5.04 -0.02
CA VAL A 134 -5.30 -4.61 1.10
C VAL A 134 -6.62 -5.34 1.04
N GLN A 135 -7.30 -5.45 2.17
CA GLN A 135 -8.62 -6.04 2.22
C GLN A 135 -9.60 -5.18 1.41
N LEU A 136 -10.38 -5.83 0.55
CA LEU A 136 -11.43 -5.19 -0.23
C LEU A 136 -12.79 -5.62 0.29
N ALA A 137 -13.74 -4.68 0.30
CA ALA A 137 -15.12 -5.00 0.60
C ALA A 137 -15.79 -5.69 -0.59
N SER A 138 -16.64 -6.69 -0.30
CA SER A 138 -17.55 -7.29 -1.29
C SER A 138 -18.87 -6.50 -1.34
N PRO A 139 -19.51 -6.39 -2.52
CA PRO A 139 -20.81 -5.74 -2.60
C PRO A 139 -21.84 -6.53 -1.79
N TYR A 140 -22.68 -5.81 -1.05
CA TYR A 140 -23.78 -6.42 -0.28
C TYR A 140 -24.86 -7.02 -1.18
N LYS A 141 -25.16 -6.36 -2.30
CA LYS A 141 -26.16 -6.79 -3.29
C LYS A 141 -25.56 -7.65 -4.39
N GLU A 142 -26.36 -8.50 -5.02
CA GLU A 142 -25.97 -9.21 -6.23
C GLU A 142 -25.92 -8.27 -7.45
N LYS A 143 -25.16 -8.66 -8.47
CA LYS A 143 -25.03 -7.86 -9.69
C LYS A 143 -26.39 -7.80 -10.40
N GLY A 144 -26.92 -6.61 -10.60
CA GLY A 144 -28.22 -6.37 -11.25
C GLY A 144 -29.39 -6.13 -10.30
N ASP A 145 -29.22 -6.32 -8.99
CA ASP A 145 -30.25 -5.99 -8.02
C ASP A 145 -30.57 -4.50 -8.04
N LYS A 146 -31.87 -4.18 -8.12
CA LYS A 146 -32.39 -2.83 -7.98
C LYS A 146 -32.89 -2.62 -6.54
N TYR A 147 -32.89 -1.36 -6.10
CA TYR A 147 -33.50 -1.00 -4.83
C TYR A 147 -35.05 -1.24 -4.87
N PRO A 148 -35.66 -1.73 -3.79
CA PRO A 148 -35.06 -2.18 -2.52
C PRO A 148 -34.29 -3.50 -2.69
N PHE A 149 -33.07 -3.55 -2.12
CA PHE A 149 -32.24 -4.74 -2.19
C PHE A 149 -32.85 -5.89 -1.40
N LYS A 150 -32.74 -7.11 -1.93
CA LYS A 150 -33.10 -8.31 -1.16
C LYS A 150 -32.07 -8.56 -0.05
N PRO A 151 -32.49 -9.15 1.09
CA PRO A 151 -31.56 -9.58 2.12
C PRO A 151 -30.48 -10.49 1.54
N ASN A 152 -29.21 -10.17 1.81
CA ASN A 152 -28.11 -11.04 1.38
C ASN A 152 -28.06 -12.29 2.27
N PRO A 153 -28.25 -13.50 1.73
CA PRO A 153 -28.30 -14.73 2.52
C PRO A 153 -26.96 -15.08 3.19
N LYS A 154 -25.87 -14.44 2.76
CA LYS A 154 -24.54 -14.60 3.36
C LYS A 154 -24.28 -13.62 4.50
N ALA A 155 -25.13 -12.62 4.69
CA ALA A 155 -25.00 -11.66 5.77
C ALA A 155 -25.32 -12.34 7.12
N LYS A 156 -24.42 -12.16 8.08
CA LYS A 156 -24.62 -12.64 9.45
C LYS A 156 -24.61 -11.44 10.38
N TRP A 157 -25.75 -11.16 10.95
CA TRP A 157 -25.95 -10.03 11.85
C TRP A 157 -25.54 -10.37 13.30
N PRO A 158 -25.10 -9.39 14.12
CA PRO A 158 -24.85 -7.99 13.73
C PRO A 158 -23.58 -7.83 12.89
N MET A 159 -23.56 -6.78 12.07
CA MET A 159 -22.43 -6.41 11.21
C MET A 159 -21.91 -5.01 11.56
N ILE A 160 -20.65 -4.73 11.21
CA ILE A 160 -20.09 -3.39 11.34
C ILE A 160 -20.17 -2.71 9.97
N GLY A 161 -20.84 -1.57 9.94
CA GLY A 161 -20.97 -0.73 8.75
C GLY A 161 -20.24 0.59 8.89
N SER A 162 -19.78 1.13 7.78
CA SER A 162 -19.23 2.48 7.68
C SER A 162 -19.59 3.10 6.33
N LEU A 163 -19.54 4.42 6.24
CA LEU A 163 -19.72 5.09 4.96
C LEU A 163 -18.56 4.76 4.02
N LYS A 164 -18.88 4.56 2.74
CA LYS A 164 -17.84 4.50 1.71
C LYS A 164 -17.45 5.91 1.31
N LEU A 165 -16.25 6.31 1.67
CA LEU A 165 -15.69 7.58 1.22
C LEU A 165 -15.26 7.48 -0.25
N ASP A 166 -15.42 8.57 -0.97
CA ASP A 166 -14.92 8.73 -2.33
C ASP A 166 -13.61 9.51 -2.32
N GLY A 167 -12.52 8.80 -2.15
CA GLY A 167 -11.17 9.34 -2.07
C GLY A 167 -10.13 8.43 -2.68
N LEU A 168 -8.93 8.51 -2.19
CA LEU A 168 -7.82 7.61 -2.52
C LEU A 168 -7.49 6.75 -1.30
N ARG A 169 -7.49 5.41 -1.47
CA ARG A 169 -7.02 4.50 -0.41
C ARG A 169 -5.60 4.83 -0.02
N VAL A 170 -5.39 5.10 1.24
CA VAL A 170 -4.11 5.45 1.85
C VAL A 170 -3.78 4.42 2.93
N ILE A 171 -2.60 3.84 2.83
CA ILE A 171 -2.02 3.00 3.86
C ILE A 171 -0.87 3.78 4.49
N CYS A 172 -0.97 4.06 5.78
CA CYS A 172 0.10 4.71 6.53
C CYS A 172 0.88 3.64 7.30
N GLU A 173 2.12 3.42 6.90
CA GLU A 173 3.05 2.55 7.60
C GLU A 173 3.84 3.36 8.62
N VAL A 174 3.94 2.85 9.82
CA VAL A 174 4.72 3.46 10.91
C VAL A 174 5.67 2.42 11.46
N ILE A 175 6.98 2.71 11.40
CA ILE A 175 8.06 1.92 12.02
C ILE A 175 8.59 2.75 13.17
N VAL A 176 8.15 2.41 14.38
CA VAL A 176 8.33 3.27 15.57
C VAL A 176 9.80 3.40 15.97
N ASP A 177 10.54 2.29 16.01
CA ASP A 177 11.96 2.26 16.43
C ASP A 177 12.86 3.04 15.44
N GLU A 178 12.43 3.20 14.19
CA GLU A 178 13.16 3.92 13.13
C GLU A 178 12.63 5.35 12.92
N GLU A 179 11.58 5.74 13.64
CA GLU A 179 10.85 7.01 13.46
C GLU A 179 10.42 7.23 12.00
N GLU A 180 10.19 6.13 11.27
CA GLU A 180 9.83 6.17 9.86
C GLU A 180 8.31 6.07 9.67
N VAL A 181 7.75 7.03 8.90
CA VAL A 181 6.35 7.02 8.49
C VAL A 181 6.26 7.15 6.98
N ASN A 182 5.49 6.26 6.34
CA ASN A 182 5.29 6.23 4.91
C ASN A 182 3.80 6.16 4.58
N PHE A 183 3.34 7.10 3.76
CA PHE A 183 2.02 7.01 3.16
C PHE A 183 2.10 6.32 1.81
N LEU A 184 1.26 5.32 1.60
CA LEU A 184 1.29 4.42 0.44
C LEU A 184 -0.10 4.33 -0.18
N THR A 185 -0.15 4.20 -1.49
CA THR A 185 -1.38 3.84 -2.20
C THR A 185 -1.75 2.38 -1.93
N ARG A 186 -2.94 1.96 -2.34
CA ARG A 186 -3.40 0.56 -2.31
C ARG A 186 -2.42 -0.44 -2.95
N THR A 187 -1.57 0.01 -3.85
CA THR A 187 -0.58 -0.81 -4.56
C THR A 187 0.85 -0.62 -4.08
N GLY A 188 1.03 0.08 -2.95
CA GLY A 188 2.34 0.29 -2.34
C GLY A 188 3.17 1.45 -2.90
N ASN A 189 2.60 2.27 -3.80
CA ASN A 189 3.32 3.46 -4.30
C ASN A 189 3.30 4.58 -3.26
N PRO A 190 4.39 5.34 -3.08
CA PRO A 190 4.46 6.41 -2.08
C PRO A 190 3.54 7.59 -2.41
N ILE A 191 2.95 8.17 -1.36
CA ILE A 191 2.15 9.39 -1.39
C ILE A 191 2.91 10.44 -0.55
N THR A 192 3.57 11.40 -1.21
CA THR A 192 4.38 12.41 -0.53
C THR A 192 3.58 13.66 -0.14
N SER A 193 2.39 13.82 -0.70
CA SER A 193 1.51 14.97 -0.44
C SER A 193 0.94 14.99 1.00
N LEU A 194 0.99 13.86 1.71
CA LEU A 194 0.58 13.71 3.11
C LEU A 194 1.75 13.72 4.10
N ASP A 195 2.97 14.03 3.66
CA ASP A 195 4.16 14.00 4.53
C ASP A 195 4.07 14.92 5.76
N HIS A 196 3.25 15.95 5.70
CA HIS A 196 2.97 16.83 6.83
C HIS A 196 2.24 16.15 8.00
N LEU A 197 1.57 15.02 7.76
CA LEU A 197 0.88 14.23 8.79
C LEU A 197 1.79 13.20 9.48
N LYS A 198 3.04 13.04 9.03
CA LYS A 198 3.97 12.04 9.57
C LYS A 198 4.22 12.18 11.08
N PRO A 199 4.44 13.38 11.66
CA PRO A 199 4.67 13.49 13.09
C PRO A 199 3.49 12.97 13.91
N ALA A 200 2.26 13.32 13.51
CA ALA A 200 1.05 12.86 14.18
C ALA A 200 0.82 11.35 14.06
N MET A 201 1.16 10.75 12.92
CA MET A 201 1.05 9.30 12.73
C MET A 201 2.13 8.54 13.51
N LEU A 202 3.33 9.11 13.63
CA LEU A 202 4.40 8.52 14.45
C LEU A 202 3.99 8.46 15.93
N GLU A 203 3.38 9.55 16.44
CA GLU A 203 2.84 9.58 17.80
C GLU A 203 1.79 8.48 18.02
N ARG A 204 0.84 8.31 17.07
CA ARG A 204 -0.16 7.24 17.13
C ARG A 204 0.46 5.85 17.07
N GLY A 205 1.52 5.70 16.28
CA GLY A 205 2.32 4.47 16.26
C GLY A 205 2.91 4.17 17.63
N ARG A 206 3.54 5.14 18.29
CA ARG A 206 4.09 4.99 19.65
C ARG A 206 3.02 4.63 20.68
N LEU A 207 1.88 5.31 20.65
CA LEU A 207 0.75 5.03 21.54
C LEU A 207 0.11 3.66 21.31
N SER A 208 0.26 3.08 20.11
CA SER A 208 -0.27 1.76 19.79
C SER A 208 0.43 0.62 20.54
N GLY A 209 1.66 0.83 21.00
CA GLY A 209 2.52 -0.18 21.62
C GLY A 209 3.15 -1.17 20.62
N PHE A 210 2.90 -1.03 19.33
CA PHE A 210 3.51 -1.86 18.30
C PHE A 210 4.76 -1.19 17.72
N LYS A 211 5.79 -1.97 17.44
CA LYS A 211 7.01 -1.48 16.79
C LYS A 211 6.79 -1.16 15.32
N HIS A 212 5.91 -1.89 14.65
CA HIS A 212 5.58 -1.73 13.23
C HIS A 212 4.07 -1.92 13.03
N ILE A 213 3.39 -0.90 12.55
CA ILE A 213 1.93 -0.89 12.36
C ILE A 213 1.58 -0.22 11.03
N PHE A 214 0.53 -0.72 10.38
CA PHE A 214 -0.10 -0.11 9.22
C PHE A 214 -1.49 0.41 9.60
N PHE A 215 -1.74 1.69 9.42
CA PHE A 215 -3.09 2.25 9.47
C PHE A 215 -3.69 2.25 8.07
N ASP A 216 -4.93 1.82 7.97
CA ASP A 216 -5.65 1.69 6.70
C ASP A 216 -6.80 2.69 6.66
N GLY A 217 -6.86 3.49 5.61
CA GLY A 217 -7.81 4.58 5.53
C GLY A 217 -8.04 5.10 4.11
N GLU A 218 -8.79 6.18 4.03
CA GLU A 218 -9.09 6.91 2.81
C GLU A 218 -8.64 8.36 2.95
N GLY A 219 -7.90 8.87 1.98
CA GLY A 219 -7.57 10.29 1.88
C GLY A 219 -8.59 11.00 1.00
N THR A 220 -9.18 12.07 1.52
CA THR A 220 -10.15 12.90 0.77
C THR A 220 -9.67 14.35 0.70
N ALA A 221 -9.98 15.03 -0.41
CA ALA A 221 -9.73 16.45 -0.60
C ALA A 221 -10.80 17.02 -1.57
N GLY A 222 -12.03 17.18 -1.07
CA GLY A 222 -13.19 17.53 -1.90
C GLY A 222 -13.75 16.34 -2.67
N THR A 223 -14.06 16.49 -3.97
CA THR A 223 -14.60 15.41 -4.81
C THR A 223 -13.57 14.31 -5.07
N PHE A 224 -14.01 13.14 -5.57
CA PHE A 224 -13.11 12.04 -5.94
C PHE A 224 -11.96 12.48 -6.84
N ASN A 225 -12.27 13.22 -7.92
CA ASN A 225 -11.25 13.67 -8.86
C ASN A 225 -10.28 14.67 -8.24
N GLN A 226 -10.77 15.57 -7.38
CA GLN A 226 -9.94 16.52 -6.62
C GLN A 226 -9.04 15.77 -5.63
N SER A 227 -9.57 14.80 -4.89
CA SER A 227 -8.83 13.96 -3.96
C SER A 227 -7.71 13.19 -4.66
N VAL A 228 -8.01 12.51 -5.76
CA VAL A 228 -7.01 11.77 -6.55
C VAL A 228 -5.95 12.71 -7.11
N SER A 229 -6.34 13.88 -7.62
CA SER A 229 -5.42 14.88 -8.16
C SER A 229 -4.52 15.46 -7.08
N ALA A 230 -5.08 15.85 -5.92
CA ALA A 230 -4.31 16.44 -4.83
C ALA A 230 -3.33 15.45 -4.21
N LEU A 231 -3.80 14.22 -3.94
CA LEU A 231 -3.00 13.20 -3.23
C LEU A 231 -1.92 12.57 -4.10
N ARG A 232 -2.05 12.58 -5.43
CA ARG A 232 -1.04 12.06 -6.35
C ARG A 232 0.06 13.05 -6.73
N LYS A 233 -0.07 14.33 -6.34
CA LYS A 233 0.99 15.31 -6.57
C LYS A 233 2.23 14.94 -5.76
N LYS A 234 3.39 14.96 -6.42
CA LYS A 234 4.67 14.65 -5.77
C LYS A 234 5.25 15.93 -5.15
N ASN A 235 5.72 15.81 -3.91
CA ASN A 235 6.42 16.88 -3.17
C ASN A 235 5.62 18.20 -3.02
N VAL A 236 4.29 18.10 -3.02
CA VAL A 236 3.38 19.22 -2.80
C VAL A 236 2.41 18.81 -1.70
N LYS A 237 2.30 19.62 -0.63
CA LYS A 237 1.33 19.38 0.44
C LYS A 237 -0.09 19.40 -0.12
N ALA A 238 -0.87 18.37 0.15
CA ALA A 238 -2.29 18.34 -0.17
C ALA A 238 -3.06 19.17 0.89
N ILE A 239 -3.20 20.46 0.63
CA ILE A 239 -3.92 21.38 1.52
C ILE A 239 -5.39 20.99 1.57
N GLY A 240 -5.98 20.89 2.76
CA GLY A 240 -7.36 20.49 3.01
C GLY A 240 -7.63 19.01 2.77
N ALA A 241 -6.59 18.19 2.59
CA ALA A 241 -6.75 16.74 2.56
C ALA A 241 -6.92 16.19 3.98
N VAL A 242 -7.92 15.34 4.16
CA VAL A 242 -8.20 14.64 5.42
C VAL A 242 -7.93 13.15 5.24
N TYR A 243 -7.22 12.55 6.19
CA TYR A 243 -6.96 11.12 6.25
C TYR A 243 -7.93 10.45 7.22
N HIS A 244 -8.87 9.69 6.70
CA HIS A 244 -9.88 8.95 7.46
C HIS A 244 -9.42 7.51 7.69
N ILE A 245 -9.05 7.17 8.91
CA ILE A 245 -8.58 5.85 9.30
C ILE A 245 -9.78 4.99 9.68
N PHE A 246 -9.89 3.78 9.14
CA PHE A 246 -11.00 2.86 9.41
C PHE A 246 -10.55 1.46 9.83
N ASP A 247 -9.25 1.13 9.74
CA ASP A 247 -8.70 -0.14 10.21
C ASP A 247 -7.19 0.00 10.47
N PHE A 248 -6.59 -1.02 11.06
CA PHE A 248 -5.14 -1.19 11.12
C PHE A 248 -4.77 -2.67 11.01
N PHE A 249 -3.53 -2.93 10.65
CA PHE A 249 -2.99 -4.29 10.62
C PHE A 249 -1.48 -4.29 10.90
N LEU A 250 -0.96 -5.44 11.30
CA LEU A 250 0.46 -5.65 11.55
C LEU A 250 1.10 -6.39 10.36
N PRO A 251 2.42 -6.23 10.12
CA PRO A 251 3.13 -6.91 9.04
C PRO A 251 2.94 -8.43 9.06
N GLU A 252 3.06 -9.04 10.26
CA GLU A 252 2.91 -10.48 10.45
C GLU A 252 1.50 -10.99 10.13
N TRP A 253 0.45 -10.21 10.40
CA TRP A 253 -0.92 -10.58 10.03
C TRP A 253 -1.08 -10.69 8.53
N ARG A 254 -0.37 -9.85 7.79
CA ARG A 254 -0.40 -9.84 6.35
C ARG A 254 0.29 -11.07 5.76
N ALA A 255 1.45 -11.45 6.28
CA ALA A 255 2.15 -12.65 5.88
C ALA A 255 1.30 -13.90 6.13
N GLN A 256 0.55 -13.92 7.24
CA GLN A 256 -0.31 -15.02 7.67
C GLN A 256 -1.73 -14.96 7.11
N ALA A 257 -2.13 -13.87 6.48
CA ALA A 257 -3.52 -13.60 6.05
C ALA A 257 -4.14 -14.69 5.15
N LYS A 258 -3.33 -15.55 4.55
CA LYS A 258 -3.76 -16.71 3.75
C LYS A 258 -3.80 -18.02 4.56
N SER A 259 -3.32 -18.03 5.81
CA SER A 259 -3.32 -19.22 6.66
C SER A 259 -4.67 -19.39 7.36
N LYS A 260 -5.14 -20.66 7.48
CA LYS A 260 -6.34 -20.97 8.25
C LYS A 260 -6.19 -20.62 9.74
N GLU A 261 -4.98 -20.62 10.23
CA GLU A 261 -4.64 -20.34 11.64
C GLU A 261 -4.83 -18.86 11.99
N TYR A 262 -4.38 -17.95 11.12
CA TYR A 262 -4.63 -16.53 11.30
C TYR A 262 -6.13 -16.18 11.39
N LEU A 263 -6.99 -16.86 10.63
CA LEU A 263 -8.44 -16.66 10.69
C LEU A 263 -9.03 -17.03 12.07
N LYS A 264 -8.36 -17.87 12.83
CA LYS A 264 -8.78 -18.28 14.17
C LYS A 264 -8.15 -17.43 15.27
N THR A 265 -6.90 -17.03 15.12
CA THR A 265 -6.06 -16.40 16.16
C THR A 265 -5.81 -14.93 15.98
N GLY A 266 -6.00 -14.39 14.76
CA GLY A 266 -5.80 -12.96 14.46
C GLY A 266 -6.80 -12.07 15.19
N MET A 267 -6.40 -10.83 15.50
CA MET A 267 -7.24 -9.83 16.14
C MET A 267 -8.49 -9.54 15.29
N LYS A 268 -9.66 -9.67 15.90
CA LYS A 268 -10.94 -9.46 15.23
C LYS A 268 -11.18 -7.98 14.93
N LEU A 269 -11.95 -7.68 13.88
CA LEU A 269 -12.25 -6.29 13.50
C LEU A 269 -12.78 -5.46 14.69
N LYS A 270 -13.67 -6.01 15.50
CA LYS A 270 -14.22 -5.31 16.68
C LYS A 270 -13.12 -4.90 17.68
N GLU A 271 -12.08 -5.73 17.85
CA GLU A 271 -10.97 -5.49 18.75
C GLU A 271 -10.04 -4.40 18.16
N ARG A 272 -9.79 -4.47 16.85
CA ARG A 272 -9.02 -3.43 16.13
C ARG A 272 -9.72 -2.08 16.19
N LEU A 273 -11.05 -2.04 15.99
CA LEU A 273 -11.82 -0.80 16.08
C LEU A 273 -11.84 -0.23 17.51
N ALA A 274 -11.98 -1.10 18.53
CA ALA A 274 -11.91 -0.67 19.92
C ALA A 274 -10.54 -0.04 20.25
N MET A 275 -9.45 -0.62 19.75
CA MET A 275 -8.11 -0.08 19.88
C MET A 275 -7.97 1.26 19.14
N LEU A 276 -8.45 1.38 17.91
CA LEU A 276 -8.44 2.66 17.18
C LEU A 276 -9.21 3.74 17.95
N VAL A 277 -10.38 3.42 18.48
CA VAL A 277 -11.14 4.37 19.32
C VAL A 277 -10.31 4.84 20.51
N SER A 278 -9.60 3.94 21.20
CA SER A 278 -8.71 4.29 22.31
C SER A 278 -7.57 5.20 21.85
N LEU A 279 -6.90 4.87 20.75
CA LEU A 279 -5.80 5.66 20.19
C LEU A 279 -6.23 7.08 19.79
N PHE A 280 -7.45 7.23 19.27
CA PHE A 280 -7.95 8.54 18.85
C PHE A 280 -8.54 9.39 19.99
N ARG A 281 -9.00 8.76 21.07
CA ARG A 281 -9.46 9.47 22.26
C ARG A 281 -8.32 10.07 23.09
N ASN A 282 -7.17 9.43 23.07
CA ASN A 282 -6.01 9.78 23.91
C ASN A 282 -5.03 10.76 23.23
N THR A 283 -5.27 11.12 21.98
CA THR A 283 -4.40 12.04 21.22
C THR A 283 -5.01 13.46 21.22
N CYS A 284 -4.79 14.22 22.29
CA CYS A 284 -5.18 15.63 22.40
C CYS A 284 -3.99 16.55 22.11
N GLY A 285 -3.48 16.55 20.87
CA GLY A 285 -2.63 17.63 20.38
C GLY A 285 -3.44 18.45 19.38
N GLU A 286 -3.70 19.72 19.67
CA GLU A 286 -4.68 20.54 18.97
C GLU A 286 -4.37 20.80 17.48
N ASP A 287 -3.11 20.72 17.04
CA ASP A 287 -2.70 21.16 15.69
C ASP A 287 -2.82 20.10 14.58
N TYR A 288 -2.93 18.82 14.90
CA TYR A 288 -3.00 17.72 13.91
C TYR A 288 -4.35 17.01 13.84
N ALA A 289 -5.27 17.34 14.75
CA ALA A 289 -6.57 16.67 14.86
C ALA A 289 -7.51 16.99 13.69
N GLN A 290 -7.28 18.08 12.96
CA GLN A 290 -8.17 18.52 11.88
C GLN A 290 -8.02 17.70 10.59
N ASP A 291 -6.84 17.13 10.33
CA ASP A 291 -6.52 16.44 9.08
C ASP A 291 -6.44 14.89 9.21
N ILE A 292 -6.63 14.33 10.42
CA ILE A 292 -6.61 12.89 10.67
C ILE A 292 -7.80 12.50 11.52
N HIS A 293 -8.71 11.71 10.96
CA HIS A 293 -9.94 11.30 11.62
C HIS A 293 -10.05 9.80 11.76
N LEU A 294 -10.62 9.32 12.87
CA LEU A 294 -11.17 7.99 12.93
C LEU A 294 -12.49 8.00 12.13
N HIS A 295 -12.56 7.14 11.09
CA HIS A 295 -13.76 7.04 10.28
C HIS A 295 -14.93 6.45 11.11
N PRO A 296 -16.11 7.09 11.11
CA PRO A 296 -17.25 6.61 11.86
C PRO A 296 -17.69 5.20 11.42
N PHE A 297 -18.06 4.37 12.39
CA PHE A 297 -18.63 3.06 12.15
C PHE A 297 -19.87 2.82 13.02
N TYR A 298 -20.72 1.92 12.58
CA TYR A 298 -22.01 1.63 13.18
C TYR A 298 -22.18 0.12 13.34
N ILE A 299 -22.85 -0.31 14.39
CA ILE A 299 -23.33 -1.69 14.49
C ILE A 299 -24.68 -1.75 13.78
N ILE A 300 -24.81 -2.65 12.82
CA ILE A 300 -26.00 -2.86 12.02
C ILE A 300 -26.58 -4.22 12.42
N HIS A 301 -27.79 -4.22 12.92
CA HIS A 301 -28.38 -5.39 13.57
C HIS A 301 -29.18 -6.27 12.62
N SER A 302 -29.71 -5.72 11.53
CA SER A 302 -30.51 -6.45 10.56
C SER A 302 -30.43 -5.86 9.15
N HIS A 303 -31.05 -6.52 8.18
CA HIS A 303 -31.21 -5.99 6.83
C HIS A 303 -32.03 -4.70 6.82
N GLU A 304 -33.08 -4.62 7.62
CA GLU A 304 -33.96 -3.46 7.74
C GLU A 304 -33.18 -2.24 8.30
N ASP A 305 -32.40 -2.43 9.38
CA ASP A 305 -31.51 -1.39 9.95
C ASP A 305 -30.47 -0.93 8.90
N PHE A 306 -29.95 -1.86 8.08
CA PHE A 306 -29.06 -1.52 6.96
C PHE A 306 -29.75 -0.64 5.93
N ILE A 307 -30.96 -0.99 5.50
CA ILE A 307 -31.72 -0.25 4.48
C ILE A 307 -32.13 1.13 5.00
N GLU A 308 -32.61 1.22 6.24
CA GLU A 308 -32.98 2.49 6.87
C GLU A 308 -31.81 3.48 6.88
N ARG A 309 -30.63 3.03 7.33
CA ARG A 309 -29.40 3.86 7.34
C ARG A 309 -28.95 4.24 5.95
N PHE A 310 -29.05 3.31 5.00
CA PHE A 310 -28.69 3.56 3.60
C PHE A 310 -29.59 4.63 3.00
N MET A 311 -30.92 4.56 3.21
CA MET A 311 -31.87 5.54 2.70
C MET A 311 -31.68 6.91 3.32
N LYS A 312 -31.55 6.97 4.66
CA LYS A 312 -31.27 8.23 5.35
C LYS A 312 -30.07 8.96 4.76
N ARG A 313 -29.03 8.22 4.34
CA ARG A 313 -27.83 8.81 3.72
C ARG A 313 -28.04 9.25 2.28
N LEU A 314 -28.90 8.58 1.53
CA LEU A 314 -29.27 9.04 0.20
C LEU A 314 -30.03 10.37 0.28
N ASP A 315 -31.00 10.47 1.19
CA ASP A 315 -31.80 11.69 1.40
C ASP A 315 -30.91 12.88 1.82
N GLU A 316 -29.99 12.68 2.76
CA GLU A 316 -29.03 13.71 3.21
C GLU A 316 -28.15 14.27 2.07
N ASN A 317 -27.91 13.50 1.00
CA ASN A 317 -27.11 13.96 -0.15
C ASN A 317 -27.94 14.61 -1.26
N GLU A 318 -29.19 14.26 -1.42
CA GLU A 318 -30.10 14.92 -2.35
C GLU A 318 -30.45 16.35 -1.88
N GLU A 319 -30.53 16.57 -0.56
CA GLU A 319 -30.72 17.90 0.02
C GLU A 319 -29.48 18.79 -0.05
N GLY A 320 -28.28 18.22 -0.20
CA GLY A 320 -26.98 18.92 -0.25
C GLY A 320 -26.57 19.48 -1.61
N GLY A 321 -27.38 19.45 -2.62
CA GLY A 321 -27.34 20.20 -3.87
C GLY A 321 -25.97 20.38 -4.53
N ASP A 322 -25.38 19.33 -5.06
CA ASP A 322 -24.49 19.38 -6.23
C ASP A 322 -24.55 18.03 -6.94
N GLY A 323 -25.26 17.98 -8.06
CA GLY A 323 -25.70 16.83 -8.84
C GLY A 323 -24.66 15.75 -9.25
N GLN A 324 -23.77 15.40 -8.38
CA GLN A 324 -22.91 14.23 -8.51
C GLN A 324 -23.43 13.11 -7.58
N ARG A 325 -24.03 12.11 -8.19
CA ARG A 325 -24.35 10.84 -7.56
C ARG A 325 -23.07 10.21 -7.01
N SER A 326 -22.64 10.64 -5.83
CA SER A 326 -21.63 9.92 -5.06
C SER A 326 -22.19 8.53 -4.77
N GLY A 327 -21.56 7.49 -5.34
CA GLY A 327 -21.99 6.12 -5.19
C GLY A 327 -21.88 5.69 -3.74
N PHE A 328 -22.96 5.80 -2.96
CA PHE A 328 -23.03 5.32 -1.61
C PHE A 328 -22.96 3.80 -1.58
N CYS A 329 -21.85 3.26 -1.11
CA CYS A 329 -21.78 1.88 -0.66
C CYS A 329 -21.48 1.89 0.83
N LEU A 330 -22.40 1.45 1.65
CA LEU A 330 -22.09 1.02 3.00
C LEU A 330 -21.06 -0.12 2.89
N ARG A 331 -19.85 0.09 3.45
CA ARG A 331 -18.95 -1.02 3.70
C ARG A 331 -19.48 -1.78 4.89
N VAL A 332 -20.21 -2.84 4.62
CA VAL A 332 -20.63 -3.77 5.64
C VAL A 332 -19.52 -4.78 5.80
N GLN A 333 -18.70 -4.61 6.83
CA GLN A 333 -17.71 -5.62 7.19
C GLN A 333 -18.33 -6.57 8.20
N ALA A 334 -18.47 -7.81 7.79
CA ALA A 334 -18.95 -8.84 8.67
C ALA A 334 -18.02 -9.13 9.84
N TYR A 335 -18.59 -9.57 10.94
CA TYR A 335 -17.84 -10.30 11.97
C TYR A 335 -17.01 -11.44 11.34
N PRO A 336 -15.97 -11.96 12.01
CA PRO A 336 -14.91 -12.80 11.42
C PRO A 336 -15.34 -13.98 10.55
N GLN A 337 -16.58 -14.40 10.63
CA GLN A 337 -17.13 -15.52 9.84
C GLN A 337 -17.36 -15.20 8.36
N LEU A 338 -17.40 -13.92 7.94
CA LEU A 338 -17.56 -13.51 6.53
C LEU A 338 -16.22 -13.38 5.78
N VAL A 339 -15.12 -13.26 6.48
CA VAL A 339 -13.78 -13.35 5.86
C VAL A 339 -13.58 -14.71 5.19
N GLU A 340 -14.24 -15.76 5.70
CA GLU A 340 -14.23 -17.11 5.11
C GLU A 340 -15.11 -17.22 3.84
N ALA A 341 -16.21 -16.45 3.75
CA ALA A 341 -17.09 -16.44 2.59
C ALA A 341 -16.54 -15.61 1.42
N GLU A 342 -15.85 -14.51 1.67
CA GLU A 342 -15.17 -13.70 0.65
C GLU A 342 -14.04 -14.48 -0.05
N ARG A 343 -13.34 -15.38 0.65
CA ARG A 343 -12.27 -16.21 0.08
C ARG A 343 -12.76 -17.30 -0.87
N ARG A 344 -13.98 -17.81 -0.71
CA ARG A 344 -14.55 -18.82 -1.63
C ARG A 344 -14.99 -18.23 -2.97
N GLY A 345 -15.33 -16.94 -3.01
CA GLY A 345 -15.67 -16.22 -4.25
C GLY A 345 -14.47 -15.89 -5.13
N PHE A 346 -13.27 -15.79 -4.58
CA PHE A 346 -12.03 -15.46 -5.30
C PHE A 346 -11.37 -16.63 -6.03
N ARG A 347 -11.85 -17.87 -5.86
CA ARG A 347 -11.33 -19.05 -6.56
C ARG A 347 -11.97 -19.32 -7.94
N ARG A 348 -12.89 -18.48 -8.40
CA ARG A 348 -13.47 -18.63 -9.74
C ARG A 348 -13.53 -17.28 -10.46
N ARG A 349 -12.42 -16.88 -11.02
CA ARG A 349 -12.28 -16.25 -12.35
C ARG A 349 -10.83 -15.91 -12.64
#